data_76180ff09302adb01ee8afc8de535245
#
_entry.id   76180ff09302adb01ee8afc8de535245
#
_cell.length_a   1.000
_cell.length_b   1.000
_cell.length_c   1.000
_cell.angle_alpha   90.00
_cell.angle_beta   90.00
_cell.angle_gamma   90.00
#
_symmetry.space_group_name_H-M   'P 1'
#
loop_
_entity.id
_entity.type
_entity.pdbx_description
1 polymer ?
#
loop_
_entity_poly.entity_id
_entity_poly.type
_entity_poly.pdbx_seq_one_letter_code
_entity_poly.pdbx_strand_id
1 'polypeptide(L)'
;MRLKQSVLNAKVSTIMYTFTILIGFISQSVFLKTLGEEYLGLNGLFSNIISVLSIVELGFGTAIVYNLYQPLYEDNKEKVKSIIAYYKKIYRIIALIVFSLGIGVLPFLKIIVGEVSVDENIQLIFFLYLMDTVASYLLTYKRSILYADQKVYLTNIVHIGYLILMNGLQILDLLLINSFIIYLLIKISCRILENIIITIVANNKYPYLKERNISKLSSEFRSEIITKVKGLLLHQIGSAFILGTDNIIISMAPGLGVVSVGLYSNYNLIIMAVYNVVTQTFSSITAGVANLLVENNSRKSYEIYKNMLLLNSWIF
;
A
#
# COMPACT_ATOMS: atom_id res chain seq x y z
N MET A 1 24.02 -10.82 -12.48
CA MET A 1 22.95 -9.79 -12.70
C MET A 1 22.04 -9.61 -11.49
N ARG A 2 21.50 -10.68 -10.88
CA ARG A 2 20.53 -10.62 -9.76
C ARG A 2 21.06 -9.90 -8.51
N LEU A 3 22.30 -10.17 -8.08
CA LEU A 3 22.90 -9.51 -6.91
C LEU A 3 22.98 -7.98 -7.09
N LYS A 4 23.38 -7.51 -8.29
CA LYS A 4 23.45 -6.07 -8.61
C LYS A 4 22.07 -5.40 -8.54
N GLN A 5 21.01 -6.08 -8.99
CA GLN A 5 19.65 -5.60 -8.91
C GLN A 5 19.15 -5.58 -7.46
N SER A 6 19.45 -6.62 -6.67
CA SER A 6 19.08 -6.66 -5.25
C SER A 6 19.72 -5.52 -4.46
N VAL A 7 21.01 -5.25 -4.69
CA VAL A 7 21.72 -4.12 -4.05
C VAL A 7 21.11 -2.78 -4.48
N LEU A 8 20.79 -2.61 -5.76
CA LEU A 8 20.14 -1.40 -6.27
C LEU A 8 18.74 -1.22 -5.65
N ASN A 9 17.93 -2.29 -5.61
CA ASN A 9 16.62 -2.28 -4.99
C ASN A 9 16.74 -1.88 -3.50
N ALA A 10 17.65 -2.47 -2.75
CA ALA A 10 17.87 -2.14 -1.34
C ALA A 10 18.23 -0.67 -1.14
N LYS A 11 19.21 -0.16 -1.90
CA LYS A 11 19.63 1.25 -1.83
C LYS A 11 18.46 2.20 -2.12
N VAL A 12 17.75 1.99 -3.23
CA VAL A 12 16.65 2.87 -3.63
C VAL A 12 15.48 2.76 -2.63
N SER A 13 15.19 1.57 -2.12
CA SER A 13 14.16 1.39 -1.09
C SER A 13 14.51 2.12 0.20
N THR A 14 15.76 2.03 0.67
CA THR A 14 16.20 2.76 1.88
C THR A 14 16.06 4.27 1.70
N ILE A 15 16.51 4.82 0.55
CA ILE A 15 16.34 6.24 0.23
C ILE A 15 14.86 6.61 0.22
N MET A 16 14.01 5.79 -0.42
CA MET A 16 12.56 6.02 -0.46
C MET A 16 11.95 6.06 0.94
N TYR A 17 12.25 5.10 1.80
CA TYR A 17 11.73 5.07 3.17
C TYR A 17 12.16 6.27 3.99
N THR A 18 13.46 6.62 3.97
CA THR A 18 13.96 7.79 4.68
C THR A 18 13.25 9.06 4.19
N PHE A 19 13.13 9.22 2.87
CA PHE A 19 12.43 10.36 2.27
C PHE A 19 10.95 10.40 2.66
N THR A 20 10.26 9.26 2.64
CA THR A 20 8.84 9.16 3.04
C THR A 20 8.64 9.60 4.48
N ILE A 21 9.52 9.18 5.40
CA ILE A 21 9.44 9.58 6.81
C ILE A 21 9.64 11.09 6.95
N LEU A 22 10.69 11.64 6.35
CA LEU A 22 11.01 13.08 6.46
C LEU A 22 9.88 13.94 5.88
N ILE A 23 9.42 13.63 4.67
CA ILE A 23 8.35 14.41 4.05
C ILE A 23 7.01 14.23 4.78
N GLY A 24 6.77 13.04 5.35
CA GLY A 24 5.60 12.77 6.18
C GLY A 24 5.54 13.69 7.41
N PHE A 25 6.63 13.84 8.15
CA PHE A 25 6.70 14.76 9.29
C PHE A 25 6.50 16.21 8.89
N ILE A 26 7.13 16.66 7.79
CA ILE A 26 6.97 18.03 7.28
C ILE A 26 5.51 18.29 6.88
N SER A 27 4.95 17.42 6.05
CA SER A 27 3.56 17.53 5.57
C SER A 27 2.56 17.53 6.71
N GLN A 28 2.71 16.60 7.68
CA GLN A 28 1.82 16.52 8.82
C GLN A 28 1.92 17.75 9.74
N SER A 29 3.12 18.29 9.91
CA SER A 29 3.32 19.54 10.70
C SER A 29 2.65 20.73 10.02
N VAL A 30 2.74 20.85 8.70
CA VAL A 30 2.05 21.93 7.95
C VAL A 30 0.55 21.71 8.02
N PHE A 31 0.08 20.49 7.76
CA PHE A 31 -1.33 20.13 7.81
C PHE A 31 -1.97 20.50 9.16
N LEU A 32 -1.34 20.09 10.26
CA LEU A 32 -1.85 20.36 11.60
C LEU A 32 -1.92 21.87 11.92
N LYS A 33 -0.88 22.64 11.48
CA LYS A 33 -0.83 24.08 11.71
C LYS A 33 -1.89 24.87 10.91
N THR A 34 -2.28 24.37 9.75
CA THR A 34 -3.19 25.08 8.83
C THR A 34 -4.63 24.65 9.01
N LEU A 35 -4.89 23.35 9.02
CA LEU A 35 -6.26 22.80 9.10
C LEU A 35 -6.69 22.42 10.53
N GLY A 36 -5.74 22.10 11.41
CA GLY A 36 -6.02 21.78 12.80
C GLY A 36 -6.26 20.29 13.10
N GLU A 37 -6.58 20.01 14.36
CA GLU A 37 -6.66 18.65 14.90
C GLU A 37 -7.88 17.88 14.43
N GLU A 38 -9.01 18.53 14.18
CA GLU A 38 -10.22 17.87 13.70
C GLU A 38 -10.05 17.27 12.31
N TYR A 39 -9.47 18.03 11.38
CA TYR A 39 -9.15 17.52 10.04
C TYR A 39 -8.10 16.40 10.07
N LEU A 40 -7.14 16.50 11.00
CA LEU A 40 -6.16 15.42 11.19
C LEU A 40 -6.83 14.16 11.72
N GLY A 41 -7.79 14.32 12.65
CA GLY A 41 -8.62 13.23 13.14
C GLY A 41 -9.45 12.56 12.05
N LEU A 42 -10.11 13.36 11.20
CA LEU A 42 -10.84 12.86 10.04
C LEU A 42 -9.93 12.11 9.06
N ASN A 43 -8.73 12.65 8.79
CA ASN A 43 -7.73 12.00 7.93
C ASN A 43 -7.34 10.62 8.48
N GLY A 44 -7.05 10.50 9.78
CA GLY A 44 -6.73 9.24 10.45
C GLY A 44 -7.90 8.27 10.43
N LEU A 45 -9.09 8.71 10.82
CA LEU A 45 -10.30 7.90 10.88
C LEU A 45 -10.66 7.34 9.49
N PHE A 46 -10.74 8.20 8.48
CA PHE A 46 -11.12 7.76 7.13
C PHE A 46 -10.07 6.86 6.50
N SER A 47 -8.78 7.12 6.74
CA SER A 47 -7.71 6.22 6.32
C SER A 47 -7.87 4.83 6.93
N ASN A 48 -8.26 4.72 8.20
CA ASN A 48 -8.47 3.43 8.86
C ASN A 48 -9.75 2.74 8.36
N ILE A 49 -10.87 3.45 8.19
CA ILE A 49 -12.08 2.86 7.60
C ILE A 49 -11.77 2.28 6.22
N ILE A 50 -11.08 3.05 5.37
CA ILE A 50 -10.68 2.60 4.04
C ILE A 50 -9.72 1.41 4.12
N SER A 51 -8.80 1.37 5.08
CA SER A 51 -7.89 0.23 5.31
C SER A 51 -8.67 -1.05 5.62
N VAL A 52 -9.68 -0.97 6.48
CA VAL A 52 -10.57 -2.10 6.79
C VAL A 52 -11.35 -2.55 5.55
N LEU A 53 -11.91 -1.62 4.76
CA LEU A 53 -12.60 -1.96 3.51
C LEU A 53 -11.67 -2.61 2.49
N SER A 54 -10.38 -2.25 2.51
CA SER A 54 -9.35 -2.75 1.61
C SER A 54 -8.85 -4.16 1.94
N ILE A 55 -9.34 -4.80 3.02
CA ILE A 55 -9.02 -6.19 3.38
C ILE A 55 -9.27 -7.14 2.19
N VAL A 56 -10.29 -6.84 1.35
CA VAL A 56 -10.61 -7.61 0.15
C VAL A 56 -9.42 -7.73 -0.82
N GLU A 57 -8.54 -6.73 -0.87
CA GLU A 57 -7.35 -6.70 -1.74
C GLU A 57 -6.18 -7.50 -1.15
N LEU A 58 -6.13 -7.64 0.18
CA LEU A 58 -5.03 -8.30 0.88
C LEU A 58 -4.84 -9.74 0.39
N GLY A 59 -3.60 -10.07 0.05
CA GLY A 59 -3.24 -11.38 -0.50
C GLY A 59 -3.21 -11.45 -2.03
N PHE A 60 -4.01 -10.68 -2.75
CA PHE A 60 -3.94 -10.68 -4.22
C PHE A 60 -2.64 -10.07 -4.74
N GLY A 61 -2.16 -8.97 -4.15
CA GLY A 61 -0.90 -8.33 -4.53
C GLY A 61 0.30 -9.27 -4.39
N THR A 62 0.42 -9.98 -3.29
CA THR A 62 1.49 -10.97 -3.06
C THR A 62 1.33 -12.18 -3.98
N ALA A 63 0.11 -12.69 -4.14
CA ALA A 63 -0.16 -13.86 -4.97
C ALA A 63 0.17 -13.62 -6.45
N ILE A 64 -0.10 -12.43 -7.01
CA ILE A 64 0.25 -12.12 -8.40
C ILE A 64 1.77 -12.13 -8.60
N VAL A 65 2.52 -11.51 -7.71
CA VAL A 65 3.99 -11.48 -7.80
C VAL A 65 4.55 -12.90 -7.76
N TYR A 66 4.05 -13.73 -6.83
CA TYR A 66 4.47 -15.13 -6.72
C TYR A 66 4.18 -15.93 -8.00
N ASN A 67 2.98 -15.80 -8.56
CA ASN A 67 2.58 -16.53 -9.77
C ASN A 67 3.30 -16.06 -11.05
N LEU A 68 3.95 -14.89 -11.02
CA LEU A 68 4.74 -14.39 -12.14
C LEU A 68 6.20 -14.87 -12.14
N TYR A 69 6.75 -15.35 -11.00
CA TYR A 69 8.16 -15.73 -10.91
C TYR A 69 8.55 -16.82 -11.92
N GLN A 70 7.82 -17.94 -11.94
CA GLN A 70 8.13 -19.06 -12.82
C GLN A 70 7.98 -18.70 -14.30
N PRO A 71 6.86 -18.11 -14.77
CA PRO A 71 6.72 -17.71 -16.16
C PRO A 71 7.76 -16.69 -16.64
N LEU A 72 8.18 -15.77 -15.75
CA LEU A 72 9.26 -14.82 -16.08
C LEU A 72 10.62 -15.50 -16.16
N TYR A 73 10.88 -16.50 -15.31
CA TYR A 73 12.12 -17.27 -15.35
C TYR A 73 12.22 -18.11 -16.63
N GLU A 74 11.09 -18.69 -17.09
CA GLU A 74 10.96 -19.51 -18.30
C GLU A 74 10.84 -18.67 -19.59
N ASP A 75 10.86 -17.34 -19.52
CA ASP A 75 10.56 -16.39 -20.62
C ASP A 75 9.21 -16.68 -21.33
N ASN A 76 8.26 -17.24 -20.59
CA ASN A 76 6.94 -17.59 -21.12
C ASN A 76 6.02 -16.35 -21.17
N LYS A 77 6.20 -15.53 -22.21
CA LYS A 77 5.48 -14.26 -22.40
C LYS A 77 3.97 -14.45 -22.49
N GLU A 78 3.49 -15.54 -23.11
CA GLU A 78 2.07 -15.85 -23.23
C GLU A 78 1.43 -16.07 -21.84
N LYS A 79 2.07 -16.86 -20.99
CA LYS A 79 1.60 -17.12 -19.62
C LYS A 79 1.64 -15.85 -18.78
N VAL A 80 2.68 -15.02 -18.91
CA VAL A 80 2.77 -13.72 -18.23
C VAL A 80 1.63 -12.80 -18.65
N LYS A 81 1.33 -12.66 -19.97
CA LYS A 81 0.19 -11.88 -20.47
C LYS A 81 -1.13 -12.35 -19.86
N SER A 82 -1.34 -13.68 -19.86
CA SER A 82 -2.58 -14.28 -19.36
C SER A 82 -2.77 -14.04 -17.86
N ILE A 83 -1.71 -14.14 -17.06
CA ILE A 83 -1.74 -13.84 -15.62
C ILE A 83 -2.07 -12.35 -15.39
N ILE A 84 -1.35 -11.43 -16.05
CA ILE A 84 -1.57 -9.99 -15.92
C ILE A 84 -3.00 -9.60 -16.32
N ALA A 85 -3.54 -10.19 -17.40
CA ALA A 85 -4.91 -9.94 -17.83
C ALA A 85 -5.96 -10.47 -16.85
N TYR A 86 -5.72 -11.64 -16.24
CA TYR A 86 -6.57 -12.21 -15.22
C TYR A 86 -6.61 -11.32 -13.96
N TYR A 87 -5.46 -10.87 -13.48
CA TYR A 87 -5.38 -9.96 -12.34
C TYR A 87 -5.94 -8.57 -12.63
N LYS A 88 -5.84 -8.07 -13.87
CA LYS A 88 -6.54 -6.84 -14.28
C LYS A 88 -8.05 -6.97 -14.04
N LYS A 89 -8.64 -8.15 -14.37
CA LYS A 89 -10.07 -8.41 -14.12
C LYS A 89 -10.35 -8.46 -12.61
N ILE A 90 -9.52 -9.16 -11.84
CA ILE A 90 -9.66 -9.26 -10.38
C ILE A 90 -9.60 -7.87 -9.73
N TYR A 91 -8.60 -7.05 -10.04
CA TYR A 91 -8.47 -5.72 -9.44
C TYR A 91 -9.64 -4.79 -9.79
N ARG A 92 -10.26 -4.93 -10.96
CA ARG A 92 -11.51 -4.22 -11.27
C ARG A 92 -12.68 -4.66 -10.41
N ILE A 93 -12.78 -5.96 -10.13
CA ILE A 93 -13.81 -6.50 -9.22
C ILE A 93 -13.55 -6.02 -7.80
N ILE A 94 -12.31 -6.05 -7.32
CA ILE A 94 -11.93 -5.53 -6.01
C ILE A 94 -12.27 -4.04 -5.90
N ALA A 95 -11.92 -3.23 -6.89
CA ALA A 95 -12.25 -1.81 -6.92
C ALA A 95 -13.77 -1.58 -6.82
N LEU A 96 -14.58 -2.37 -7.53
CA LEU A 96 -16.04 -2.30 -7.47
C LEU A 96 -16.58 -2.70 -6.09
N ILE A 97 -16.04 -3.78 -5.49
CA ILE A 97 -16.46 -4.24 -4.15
C ILE A 97 -16.13 -3.17 -3.11
N VAL A 98 -14.89 -2.66 -3.10
CA VAL A 98 -14.45 -1.61 -2.14
C VAL A 98 -15.27 -0.33 -2.34
N PHE A 99 -15.54 0.07 -3.58
CA PHE A 99 -16.42 1.19 -3.88
C PHE A 99 -17.82 0.98 -3.33
N SER A 100 -18.44 -0.18 -3.58
CA SER A 100 -19.79 -0.49 -3.11
C SER A 100 -19.87 -0.54 -1.58
N LEU A 101 -18.88 -1.16 -0.92
CA LEU A 101 -18.81 -1.19 0.53
C LEU A 101 -18.61 0.23 1.11
N GLY A 102 -17.74 1.04 0.48
CA GLY A 102 -17.52 2.43 0.91
C GLY A 102 -18.76 3.30 0.79
N ILE A 103 -19.53 3.16 -0.30
CA ILE A 103 -20.83 3.83 -0.45
C ILE A 103 -21.80 3.36 0.66
N GLY A 104 -21.77 2.06 1.02
CA GLY A 104 -22.57 1.52 2.12
C GLY A 104 -22.22 2.09 3.50
N VAL A 105 -21.01 2.62 3.70
CA VAL A 105 -20.61 3.28 4.96
C VAL A 105 -21.13 4.72 5.07
N LEU A 106 -21.39 5.41 3.95
CA LEU A 106 -21.80 6.83 3.95
C LEU A 106 -22.97 7.17 4.92
N PRO A 107 -24.05 6.39 5.00
CA PRO A 107 -25.15 6.68 5.93
C PRO A 107 -24.74 6.61 7.41
N PHE A 108 -23.71 5.82 7.72
CA PHE A 108 -23.24 5.59 9.09
C PHE A 108 -22.16 6.57 9.54
N LEU A 109 -21.63 7.42 8.64
CA LEU A 109 -20.53 8.34 8.96
C LEU A 109 -20.86 9.29 10.10
N LYS A 110 -22.10 9.78 10.19
CA LYS A 110 -22.52 10.66 11.30
C LYS A 110 -22.38 9.99 12.66
N ILE A 111 -22.63 8.68 12.74
CA ILE A 111 -22.51 7.91 13.99
C ILE A 111 -21.03 7.66 14.30
N ILE A 112 -20.21 7.37 13.29
CA ILE A 112 -18.79 7.02 13.46
C ILE A 112 -17.95 8.28 13.79
N VAL A 113 -18.24 9.40 13.12
CA VAL A 113 -17.49 10.66 13.27
C VAL A 113 -17.93 11.44 14.51
N GLY A 114 -19.23 11.39 14.83
CA GLY A 114 -19.82 12.23 15.88
C GLY A 114 -19.96 13.69 15.45
N GLU A 115 -19.95 14.60 16.44
CA GLU A 115 -19.99 16.04 16.19
C GLU A 115 -18.57 16.56 15.92
N VAL A 116 -18.41 17.29 14.83
CA VAL A 116 -17.15 17.95 14.42
C VAL A 116 -17.47 19.32 13.85
N SER A 117 -16.57 20.28 14.07
CA SER A 117 -16.72 21.68 13.64
C SER A 117 -15.94 21.94 12.34
N VAL A 118 -16.16 21.09 11.32
CA VAL A 118 -15.55 21.27 9.99
C VAL A 118 -16.56 21.88 9.03
N ASP A 119 -16.11 22.79 8.17
CA ASP A 119 -16.98 23.52 7.24
C ASP A 119 -17.44 22.63 6.08
N GLU A 120 -16.65 21.65 5.69
CA GLU A 120 -16.93 20.79 4.53
C GLU A 120 -17.86 19.62 4.87
N ASN A 121 -18.53 19.15 3.84
CA ASN A 121 -19.38 17.96 3.96
C ASN A 121 -18.56 16.70 4.22
N ILE A 122 -18.73 16.08 5.39
CA ILE A 122 -18.04 14.86 5.83
C ILE A 122 -18.20 13.71 4.83
N GLN A 123 -19.39 13.57 4.22
CA GLN A 123 -19.65 12.53 3.24
C GLN A 123 -18.84 12.75 1.96
N LEU A 124 -18.66 14.01 1.54
CA LEU A 124 -17.83 14.38 0.40
C LEU A 124 -16.36 14.07 0.69
N ILE A 125 -15.86 14.44 1.88
CA ILE A 125 -14.48 14.13 2.29
C ILE A 125 -14.25 12.62 2.23
N PHE A 126 -15.12 11.83 2.88
CA PHE A 126 -15.00 10.36 2.85
C PHE A 126 -15.06 9.78 1.44
N PHE A 127 -15.96 10.33 0.59
CA PHE A 127 -16.06 9.92 -0.81
C PHE A 127 -14.76 10.16 -1.58
N LEU A 128 -14.06 11.26 -1.33
CA LEU A 128 -12.75 11.52 -1.95
C LEU A 128 -11.67 10.53 -1.47
N TYR A 129 -11.66 10.14 -0.19
CA TYR A 129 -10.80 9.05 0.30
C TYR A 129 -11.10 7.72 -0.39
N LEU A 130 -12.37 7.40 -0.56
CA LEU A 130 -12.81 6.21 -1.28
C LEU A 130 -12.35 6.25 -2.74
N MET A 131 -12.46 7.40 -3.41
CA MET A 131 -12.00 7.57 -4.80
C MET A 131 -10.49 7.46 -4.96
N ASP A 132 -9.67 7.97 -4.03
CA ASP A 132 -8.21 7.76 -4.02
C ASP A 132 -7.88 6.25 -3.99
N THR A 133 -8.57 5.51 -3.13
CA THR A 133 -8.37 4.06 -2.98
C THR A 133 -8.81 3.29 -4.22
N VAL A 134 -9.98 3.57 -4.75
CA VAL A 134 -10.48 2.94 -5.99
C VAL A 134 -9.52 3.24 -7.16
N ALA A 135 -9.05 4.49 -7.28
CA ALA A 135 -8.08 4.87 -8.30
C ALA A 135 -6.75 4.10 -8.16
N SER A 136 -6.33 3.81 -6.93
CA SER A 136 -5.12 3.03 -6.70
C SER A 136 -5.20 1.62 -7.28
N TYR A 137 -6.38 0.97 -7.28
CA TYR A 137 -6.56 -0.40 -7.75
C TYR A 137 -6.61 -0.54 -9.28
N LEU A 138 -7.02 0.49 -10.00
CA LEU A 138 -7.31 0.38 -11.44
C LEU A 138 -6.12 -0.06 -12.30
N LEU A 139 -4.89 0.26 -11.91
CA LEU A 139 -3.68 -0.01 -12.69
C LEU A 139 -2.58 -0.77 -11.90
N THR A 140 -2.81 -1.10 -10.64
CA THR A 140 -1.84 -1.76 -9.73
C THR A 140 -1.28 -3.07 -10.28
N TYR A 141 -2.07 -3.85 -11.04
CA TYR A 141 -1.63 -5.10 -11.65
C TYR A 141 -0.39 -4.95 -12.57
N LYS A 142 -0.14 -3.77 -13.12
CA LYS A 142 1.07 -3.49 -13.94
C LYS A 142 2.33 -3.31 -13.09
N ARG A 143 2.20 -2.84 -11.85
CA ARG A 143 3.30 -2.73 -10.89
C ARG A 143 3.86 -4.09 -10.51
N SER A 144 3.00 -5.10 -10.42
CA SER A 144 3.36 -6.44 -9.95
C SER A 144 4.39 -7.15 -10.84
N ILE A 145 4.41 -6.89 -12.16
CA ILE A 145 5.44 -7.49 -13.03
C ILE A 145 6.83 -6.92 -12.76
N LEU A 146 6.93 -5.62 -12.42
CA LEU A 146 8.19 -4.99 -12.03
C LEU A 146 8.71 -5.56 -10.70
N TYR A 147 7.83 -5.86 -9.77
CA TYR A 147 8.18 -6.55 -8.51
C TYR A 147 8.67 -7.98 -8.77
N ALA A 148 7.93 -8.74 -9.56
CA ALA A 148 8.27 -10.13 -9.88
C ALA A 148 9.61 -10.25 -10.64
N ASP A 149 9.91 -9.30 -11.53
CA ASP A 149 11.18 -9.25 -12.27
C ASP A 149 12.31 -8.49 -11.53
N GLN A 150 12.19 -8.34 -10.20
CA GLN A 150 13.21 -7.71 -9.33
C GLN A 150 13.58 -6.27 -9.74
N LYS A 151 12.66 -5.55 -10.40
CA LYS A 151 12.84 -4.15 -10.83
C LYS A 151 12.08 -3.17 -9.93
N VAL A 152 12.01 -3.48 -8.64
CA VAL A 152 11.33 -2.67 -7.61
C VAL A 152 11.88 -1.24 -7.55
N TYR A 153 13.17 -1.05 -7.87
CA TYR A 153 13.78 0.26 -7.92
C TYR A 153 13.08 1.24 -8.88
N LEU A 154 12.53 0.73 -10.00
CA LEU A 154 11.77 1.57 -10.95
C LEU A 154 10.48 2.09 -10.34
N THR A 155 9.74 1.23 -9.64
CA THR A 155 8.51 1.64 -8.95
C THR A 155 8.80 2.62 -7.83
N ASN A 156 9.90 2.41 -7.09
CA ASN A 156 10.31 3.29 -6.00
C ASN A 156 10.75 4.68 -6.50
N ILE A 157 11.47 4.76 -7.62
CA ILE A 157 11.85 6.05 -8.23
C ILE A 157 10.60 6.83 -8.64
N VAL A 158 9.63 6.17 -9.30
CA VAL A 158 8.36 6.82 -9.67
C VAL A 158 7.60 7.25 -8.43
N HIS A 159 7.59 6.43 -7.38
CA HIS A 159 6.93 6.74 -6.12
C HIS A 159 7.58 7.94 -5.38
N ILE A 160 8.90 8.07 -5.39
CA ILE A 160 9.59 9.26 -4.86
C ILE A 160 9.14 10.51 -5.62
N GLY A 161 9.10 10.46 -6.95
CA GLY A 161 8.59 11.56 -7.77
C GLY A 161 7.14 11.92 -7.44
N TYR A 162 6.29 10.90 -7.25
CA TYR A 162 4.91 11.07 -6.78
C TYR A 162 4.86 11.77 -5.41
N LEU A 163 5.66 11.34 -4.42
CA LEU A 163 5.68 11.92 -3.08
C LEU A 163 6.11 13.39 -3.11
N ILE A 164 7.14 13.73 -3.88
CA ILE A 164 7.61 15.12 -4.04
C ILE A 164 6.51 15.98 -4.64
N LEU A 165 5.91 15.54 -5.74
CA LEU A 165 4.88 16.30 -6.45
C LEU A 165 3.63 16.48 -5.57
N MET A 166 3.13 15.39 -4.98
CA MET A 166 1.94 15.40 -4.16
C MET A 166 2.11 16.28 -2.93
N ASN A 167 3.14 16.05 -2.12
CA ASN A 167 3.34 16.82 -0.89
C ASN A 167 3.71 18.28 -1.19
N GLY A 168 4.47 18.53 -2.25
CA GLY A 168 4.77 19.89 -2.69
C GLY A 168 3.51 20.69 -3.05
N LEU A 169 2.63 20.10 -3.87
CA LEU A 169 1.35 20.73 -4.23
C LEU A 169 0.40 20.85 -3.04
N GLN A 170 0.35 19.85 -2.16
CA GLN A 170 -0.46 19.89 -0.95
C GLN A 170 0.00 20.96 0.04
N ILE A 171 1.31 21.12 0.25
CA ILE A 171 1.86 22.19 1.09
C ILE A 171 1.56 23.56 0.49
N LEU A 172 1.66 23.72 -0.83
CA LEU A 172 1.31 24.96 -1.50
C LEU A 172 -0.17 25.30 -1.36
N ASP A 173 -1.06 24.30 -1.51
CA ASP A 173 -2.50 24.48 -1.29
C ASP A 173 -2.78 24.92 0.17
N LEU A 174 -2.21 24.24 1.15
CA LEU A 174 -2.40 24.55 2.56
C LEU A 174 -1.92 25.94 2.96
N LEU A 175 -0.83 26.43 2.34
CA LEU A 175 -0.28 27.77 2.63
C LEU A 175 -0.97 28.91 1.89
N LEU A 176 -1.55 28.63 0.70
CA LEU A 176 -2.10 29.68 -0.18
C LEU A 176 -3.62 29.70 -0.18
N ILE A 177 -4.27 28.53 -0.18
CA ILE A 177 -5.73 28.37 -0.36
C ILE A 177 -6.37 27.86 0.92
N ASN A 178 -5.68 26.97 1.65
CA ASN A 178 -6.13 26.32 2.88
C ASN A 178 -7.43 25.52 2.69
N SER A 179 -7.51 24.68 1.65
CA SER A 179 -8.70 23.89 1.33
C SER A 179 -8.46 22.39 1.44
N PHE A 180 -9.14 21.73 2.38
CA PHE A 180 -9.02 20.29 2.53
C PHE A 180 -9.53 19.50 1.31
N ILE A 181 -10.52 20.02 0.61
CA ILE A 181 -11.05 19.40 -0.61
C ILE A 181 -9.98 19.43 -1.73
N ILE A 182 -9.29 20.56 -1.93
CA ILE A 182 -8.21 20.68 -2.94
C ILE A 182 -7.05 19.76 -2.56
N TYR A 183 -6.69 19.71 -1.29
CA TYR A 183 -5.69 18.78 -0.74
C TYR A 183 -5.97 17.33 -1.15
N LEU A 184 -7.23 16.87 -1.03
CA LEU A 184 -7.63 15.51 -1.40
C LEU A 184 -7.68 15.31 -2.92
N LEU A 185 -8.12 16.30 -3.69
CA LEU A 185 -8.11 16.24 -5.15
C LEU A 185 -6.69 16.16 -5.72
N ILE A 186 -5.74 16.89 -5.13
CA ILE A 186 -4.30 16.78 -5.46
C ILE A 186 -3.83 15.34 -5.23
N LYS A 187 -4.18 14.73 -4.08
CA LYS A 187 -3.82 13.34 -3.75
C LYS A 187 -4.32 12.36 -4.80
N ILE A 188 -5.59 12.44 -5.17
CA ILE A 188 -6.21 11.57 -6.19
C ILE A 188 -5.53 11.76 -7.56
N SER A 189 -5.33 13.01 -7.97
CA SER A 189 -4.74 13.36 -9.27
C SER A 189 -3.31 12.84 -9.38
N CYS A 190 -2.50 13.05 -8.35
CA CYS A 190 -1.12 12.55 -8.30
C CYS A 190 -1.08 11.01 -8.26
N ARG A 191 -2.02 10.35 -7.57
CA ARG A 191 -2.16 8.89 -7.56
C ARG A 191 -2.44 8.32 -8.95
N ILE A 192 -3.36 8.94 -9.67
CA ILE A 192 -3.67 8.55 -11.06
C ILE A 192 -2.43 8.74 -11.95
N LEU A 193 -1.73 9.86 -11.80
CA LEU A 193 -0.51 10.14 -12.55
C LEU A 193 0.58 9.10 -12.26
N GLU A 194 0.83 8.75 -10.99
CA GLU A 194 1.77 7.69 -10.60
C GLU A 194 1.44 6.38 -11.30
N ASN A 195 0.18 5.96 -11.25
CA ASN A 195 -0.27 4.70 -11.85
C ASN A 195 -0.13 4.70 -13.39
N ILE A 196 -0.37 5.84 -14.04
CA ILE A 196 -0.15 6.00 -15.48
C ILE A 196 1.34 5.87 -15.81
N ILE A 197 2.21 6.56 -15.08
CA ILE A 197 3.67 6.52 -15.29
C ILE A 197 4.19 5.08 -15.10
N ILE A 198 3.78 4.38 -14.04
CA ILE A 198 4.16 2.98 -13.80
C ILE A 198 3.66 2.08 -14.94
N THR A 199 2.45 2.32 -15.44
CA THR A 199 1.91 1.58 -16.60
C THR A 199 2.74 1.81 -17.86
N ILE A 200 3.18 3.04 -18.13
CA ILE A 200 4.06 3.39 -19.25
C ILE A 200 5.42 2.69 -19.08
N VAL A 201 6.02 2.76 -17.92
CA VAL A 201 7.30 2.09 -17.60
C VAL A 201 7.19 0.59 -17.82
N ALA A 202 6.14 -0.06 -17.29
CA ALA A 202 5.90 -1.49 -17.46
C ALA A 202 5.69 -1.86 -18.94
N ASN A 203 4.88 -1.09 -19.68
CA ASN A 203 4.60 -1.35 -21.08
C ASN A 203 5.82 -1.14 -22.00
N ASN A 204 6.72 -0.22 -21.65
CA ASN A 204 7.96 -0.02 -22.41
C ASN A 204 8.99 -1.12 -22.10
N LYS A 205 9.01 -1.62 -20.86
CA LYS A 205 9.91 -2.70 -20.46
C LYS A 205 9.43 -4.07 -20.96
N TYR A 206 8.11 -4.27 -21.07
CA TYR A 206 7.45 -5.51 -21.49
C TYR A 206 6.46 -5.21 -22.63
N PRO A 207 6.93 -4.95 -23.87
CA PRO A 207 6.06 -4.52 -24.99
C PRO A 207 4.96 -5.52 -25.32
N TYR A 208 5.19 -6.82 -25.07
CA TYR A 208 4.21 -7.88 -25.27
C TYR A 208 2.94 -7.73 -24.41
N LEU A 209 2.98 -6.94 -23.31
CA LEU A 209 1.79 -6.65 -22.50
C LEU A 209 0.78 -5.72 -23.19
N LYS A 210 1.13 -5.11 -24.33
CA LYS A 210 0.21 -4.30 -25.15
C LYS A 210 -0.59 -5.15 -26.14
N GLU A 211 -0.18 -6.37 -26.38
CA GLU A 211 -0.84 -7.28 -27.32
C GLU A 211 -2.26 -7.63 -26.83
N ARG A 212 -3.20 -7.71 -27.78
CA ARG A 212 -4.61 -8.01 -27.49
C ARG A 212 -4.92 -9.51 -27.50
N ASN A 213 -4.09 -10.31 -28.17
CA ASN A 213 -4.28 -11.75 -28.22
C ASN A 213 -3.78 -12.37 -26.91
N ILE A 214 -4.71 -12.71 -26.02
CA ILE A 214 -4.44 -13.21 -24.67
C ILE A 214 -5.15 -14.55 -24.50
N SER A 215 -4.38 -15.61 -24.29
CA SER A 215 -4.90 -16.93 -23.97
C SER A 215 -5.54 -16.95 -22.59
N LYS A 216 -6.68 -17.66 -22.44
CA LYS A 216 -7.31 -17.81 -21.12
C LYS A 216 -6.48 -18.77 -20.27
N LEU A 217 -6.31 -18.43 -18.99
CA LEU A 217 -5.72 -19.33 -18.01
C LEU A 217 -6.61 -20.57 -17.82
N SER A 218 -5.98 -21.74 -17.62
CA SER A 218 -6.71 -22.97 -17.31
C SER A 218 -7.54 -22.84 -16.02
N SER A 219 -8.57 -23.64 -15.87
CA SER A 219 -9.41 -23.65 -14.69
C SER A 219 -8.64 -24.08 -13.44
N GLU A 220 -7.74 -25.04 -13.60
CA GLU A 220 -6.86 -25.55 -12.54
C GLU A 220 -5.96 -24.44 -12.00
N PHE A 221 -5.30 -23.71 -12.90
CA PHE A 221 -4.39 -22.61 -12.49
C PHE A 221 -5.14 -21.46 -11.81
N ARG A 222 -6.37 -21.15 -12.26
CA ARG A 222 -7.21 -20.15 -11.58
C ARG A 222 -7.62 -20.60 -10.20
N SER A 223 -7.97 -21.88 -10.02
CA SER A 223 -8.30 -22.46 -8.71
C SER A 223 -7.10 -22.42 -7.77
N GLU A 224 -5.90 -22.73 -8.26
CA GLU A 224 -4.65 -22.65 -7.50
C GLU A 224 -4.38 -21.21 -7.00
N ILE A 225 -4.53 -20.21 -7.87
CA ILE A 225 -4.42 -18.80 -7.48
C ILE A 225 -5.38 -18.47 -6.33
N ILE A 226 -6.66 -18.82 -6.47
CA ILE A 226 -7.68 -18.51 -5.46
C ILE A 226 -7.38 -19.21 -4.13
N THR A 227 -6.89 -20.42 -4.16
CA THR A 227 -6.50 -21.17 -2.94
C THR A 227 -5.33 -20.48 -2.22
N LYS A 228 -4.31 -20.06 -2.96
CA LYS A 228 -3.18 -19.29 -2.41
C LYS A 228 -3.64 -17.95 -1.81
N VAL A 229 -4.52 -17.23 -2.52
CA VAL A 229 -5.08 -15.96 -2.03
C VAL A 229 -5.87 -16.15 -0.74
N LYS A 230 -6.70 -17.20 -0.63
CA LYS A 230 -7.46 -17.50 0.59
C LYS A 230 -6.53 -17.71 1.81
N GLY A 231 -5.44 -18.45 1.64
CA GLY A 231 -4.45 -18.65 2.69
C GLY A 231 -3.79 -17.35 3.14
N LEU A 232 -3.39 -16.50 2.18
CA LEU A 232 -2.80 -15.19 2.46
C LEU A 232 -3.81 -14.22 3.09
N LEU A 233 -5.08 -14.24 2.66
CA LEU A 233 -6.14 -13.42 3.23
C LEU A 233 -6.36 -13.69 4.72
N LEU A 234 -6.42 -14.96 5.13
CA LEU A 234 -6.61 -15.32 6.54
C LEU A 234 -5.52 -14.74 7.45
N HIS A 235 -4.27 -14.77 6.99
CA HIS A 235 -3.15 -14.17 7.73
C HIS A 235 -3.25 -12.63 7.78
N GLN A 236 -3.66 -12.00 6.69
CA GLN A 236 -3.73 -10.54 6.59
C GLN A 236 -4.93 -9.94 7.32
N ILE A 237 -6.05 -10.68 7.42
CA ILE A 237 -7.24 -10.24 8.14
C ILE A 237 -6.91 -9.91 9.60
N GLY A 238 -6.16 -10.77 10.30
CA GLY A 238 -5.74 -10.53 11.68
C GLY A 238 -4.96 -9.22 11.82
N SER A 239 -3.96 -9.00 10.98
CA SER A 239 -3.15 -7.77 10.99
C SER A 239 -3.97 -6.52 10.66
N ALA A 240 -4.90 -6.60 9.71
CA ALA A 240 -5.73 -5.47 9.33
C ALA A 240 -6.73 -5.07 10.43
N PHE A 241 -7.29 -6.05 11.16
CA PHE A 241 -8.14 -5.75 12.32
C PHE A 241 -7.35 -5.09 13.46
N ILE A 242 -6.13 -5.58 13.76
CA ILE A 242 -5.31 -5.00 14.83
C ILE A 242 -4.95 -3.54 14.52
N LEU A 243 -4.53 -3.24 13.29
CA LEU A 243 -4.03 -1.90 12.92
C LEU A 243 -5.11 -0.96 12.39
N GLY A 244 -6.26 -1.49 11.95
CA GLY A 244 -7.29 -0.71 11.24
C GLY A 244 -8.46 -0.26 12.10
N THR A 245 -8.64 -0.80 13.32
CA THR A 245 -9.82 -0.52 14.15
C THR A 245 -9.61 0.53 15.21
N ASP A 246 -8.36 0.82 15.58
CA ASP A 246 -8.03 1.73 16.71
C ASP A 246 -8.72 3.10 16.57
N ASN A 247 -8.58 3.77 15.44
CA ASN A 247 -9.16 5.08 15.21
C ASN A 247 -10.70 5.05 15.20
N ILE A 248 -11.30 3.95 14.74
CA ILE A 248 -12.76 3.77 14.76
C ILE A 248 -13.24 3.65 16.20
N ILE A 249 -12.56 2.83 17.01
CA ILE A 249 -12.88 2.64 18.43
C ILE A 249 -12.73 3.95 19.20
N ILE A 250 -11.61 4.68 19.01
CA ILE A 250 -11.36 5.97 19.66
C ILE A 250 -12.43 6.98 19.27
N SER A 251 -12.82 7.07 17.99
CA SER A 251 -13.82 8.06 17.54
C SER A 251 -15.21 7.81 18.12
N MET A 252 -15.58 6.55 18.36
CA MET A 252 -16.87 6.15 18.89
C MET A 252 -16.90 6.06 20.43
N ALA A 253 -15.74 6.13 21.10
CA ALA A 253 -15.66 6.00 22.55
C ALA A 253 -16.22 7.26 23.26
N PRO A 254 -17.07 7.10 24.30
CA PRO A 254 -17.62 8.24 25.05
C PRO A 254 -16.52 9.16 25.60
N GLY A 255 -16.60 10.44 25.28
CA GLY A 255 -15.67 11.47 25.76
C GLY A 255 -14.37 11.62 24.99
N LEU A 256 -14.12 10.81 23.93
CA LEU A 256 -12.92 10.93 23.12
C LEU A 256 -13.17 11.67 21.79
N GLY A 257 -13.84 11.06 20.83
CA GLY A 257 -14.17 11.68 19.54
C GLY A 257 -12.99 11.84 18.56
N VAL A 258 -13.24 12.56 17.46
CA VAL A 258 -12.31 12.70 16.33
C VAL A 258 -11.03 13.46 16.68
N VAL A 259 -11.08 14.43 17.59
CA VAL A 259 -9.89 15.16 18.06
C VAL A 259 -8.87 14.20 18.69
N SER A 260 -9.35 13.26 19.52
CA SER A 260 -8.49 12.23 20.12
C SER A 260 -7.86 11.30 19.05
N VAL A 261 -8.58 11.02 17.97
CA VAL A 261 -8.03 10.30 16.80
C VAL A 261 -6.89 11.09 16.16
N GLY A 262 -7.03 12.43 16.05
CA GLY A 262 -5.97 13.29 15.53
C GLY A 262 -4.70 13.24 16.38
N LEU A 263 -4.83 13.34 17.70
CA LEU A 263 -3.72 13.21 18.64
C LEU A 263 -3.06 11.83 18.55
N TYR A 264 -3.85 10.75 18.58
CA TYR A 264 -3.36 9.39 18.41
C TYR A 264 -2.61 9.20 17.10
N SER A 265 -3.13 9.75 15.98
CA SER A 265 -2.51 9.67 14.67
C SER A 265 -1.12 10.30 14.63
N ASN A 266 -0.89 11.40 15.36
CA ASN A 266 0.43 12.01 15.50
C ASN A 266 1.43 11.09 16.21
N TYR A 267 1.05 10.47 17.32
CA TYR A 267 1.91 9.50 18.01
C TYR A 267 2.14 8.26 17.17
N ASN A 268 1.09 7.77 16.50
CA ASN A 268 1.19 6.60 15.62
C ASN A 268 2.15 6.82 14.43
N LEU A 269 2.25 8.03 13.88
CA LEU A 269 3.24 8.37 12.86
C LEU A 269 4.67 8.12 13.34
N ILE A 270 5.00 8.50 14.60
CA ILE A 270 6.32 8.28 15.19
C ILE A 270 6.56 6.78 15.41
N ILE A 271 5.58 6.08 15.98
CA ILE A 271 5.64 4.63 16.23
C ILE A 271 5.85 3.88 14.92
N MET A 272 5.07 4.21 13.89
CA MET A 272 5.19 3.56 12.57
C MET A 272 6.49 3.90 11.85
N ALA A 273 7.08 5.07 12.04
CA ALA A 273 8.39 5.39 11.52
C ALA A 273 9.46 4.45 12.10
N VAL A 274 9.48 4.25 13.42
CA VAL A 274 10.40 3.32 14.09
C VAL A 274 10.13 1.88 13.65
N TYR A 275 8.86 1.45 13.67
CA TYR A 275 8.43 0.12 13.25
C TYR A 275 8.88 -0.21 11.81
N ASN A 276 8.72 0.72 10.87
CA ASN A 276 9.11 0.53 9.48
C ASN A 276 10.64 0.41 9.31
N VAL A 277 11.44 1.18 10.05
CA VAL A 277 12.91 1.05 10.02
C VAL A 277 13.34 -0.33 10.51
N VAL A 278 12.76 -0.79 11.62
CA VAL A 278 13.07 -2.11 12.18
C VAL A 278 12.65 -3.23 11.25
N THR A 279 11.41 -3.22 10.77
CA THR A 279 10.90 -4.25 9.86
C THR A 279 11.64 -4.28 8.52
N GLN A 280 12.07 -3.13 7.99
CA GLN A 280 12.89 -3.07 6.78
C GLN A 280 14.26 -3.72 6.97
N THR A 281 14.86 -3.56 8.15
CA THR A 281 16.13 -4.23 8.49
C THR A 281 15.98 -5.74 8.46
N PHE A 282 14.91 -6.28 9.07
CA PHE A 282 14.64 -7.73 9.04
C PHE A 282 14.26 -8.26 7.66
N SER A 283 13.47 -7.52 6.90
CA SER A 283 13.08 -7.93 5.54
C SER A 283 14.27 -8.02 4.58
N SER A 284 15.30 -7.19 4.76
CA SER A 284 16.53 -7.25 3.97
C SER A 284 17.33 -8.54 4.20
N ILE A 285 17.26 -9.11 5.40
CA ILE A 285 17.96 -10.34 5.79
C ILE A 285 17.19 -11.59 5.31
N THR A 286 15.87 -11.50 5.18
CA THR A 286 14.99 -12.62 4.80
C THR A 286 15.41 -13.26 3.47
N ALA A 287 15.80 -12.46 2.48
CA ALA A 287 16.25 -12.97 1.19
C ALA A 287 17.56 -13.78 1.29
N GLY A 288 18.48 -13.37 2.18
CA GLY A 288 19.72 -14.10 2.47
C GLY A 288 19.46 -15.44 3.13
N VAL A 289 18.52 -15.46 4.09
CA VAL A 289 18.11 -16.68 4.79
C VAL A 289 17.41 -17.65 3.84
N ALA A 290 16.52 -17.17 2.98
CA ALA A 290 15.83 -17.98 1.98
C ALA A 290 16.82 -18.69 1.05
N ASN A 291 17.87 -18.01 0.60
CA ASN A 291 18.92 -18.61 -0.22
C ASN A 291 19.71 -19.70 0.52
N LEU A 292 20.00 -19.50 1.80
CA LEU A 292 20.70 -20.50 2.63
C LEU A 292 19.88 -21.76 2.89
N LEU A 293 18.56 -21.63 2.99
CA LEU A 293 17.64 -22.78 3.09
C LEU A 293 17.67 -23.65 1.84
N VAL A 294 17.91 -23.06 0.67
CA VAL A 294 18.05 -23.79 -0.60
C VAL A 294 19.37 -24.57 -0.67
N GLU A 295 20.43 -24.14 0.05
CA GLU A 295 21.73 -24.84 0.11
C GLU A 295 21.68 -26.14 0.93
N ASN A 296 20.54 -26.52 1.54
CA ASN A 296 20.29 -27.76 2.29
C ASN A 296 21.28 -28.04 3.44
N ASN A 297 21.90 -27.00 4.03
CA ASN A 297 22.80 -27.12 5.16
C ASN A 297 22.05 -26.83 6.48
N SER A 298 21.43 -27.88 7.04
CA SER A 298 20.58 -27.78 8.24
C SER A 298 21.28 -27.14 9.45
N ARG A 299 22.59 -27.40 9.66
CA ARG A 299 23.35 -26.85 10.78
C ARG A 299 23.55 -25.34 10.64
N LYS A 300 23.93 -24.88 9.45
CA LYS A 300 24.12 -23.46 9.15
C LYS A 300 22.79 -22.69 9.19
N SER A 301 21.72 -23.30 8.69
CA SER A 301 20.36 -22.73 8.77
C SER A 301 19.89 -22.57 10.21
N TYR A 302 20.18 -23.54 11.09
CA TYR A 302 19.84 -23.49 12.51
C TYR A 302 20.63 -22.40 13.26
N GLU A 303 21.94 -22.26 13.02
CA GLU A 303 22.77 -21.20 13.62
C GLU A 303 22.25 -19.79 13.22
N ILE A 304 21.89 -19.60 11.96
CA ILE A 304 21.32 -18.33 11.47
C ILE A 304 19.97 -18.07 12.11
N TYR A 305 19.09 -19.07 12.16
CA TYR A 305 17.80 -18.96 12.85
C TYR A 305 17.97 -18.53 14.31
N LYS A 306 18.88 -19.17 15.06
CA LYS A 306 19.19 -18.84 16.45
C LYS A 306 19.68 -17.39 16.60
N ASN A 307 20.59 -16.95 15.73
CA ASN A 307 21.11 -15.58 15.74
C ASN A 307 20.02 -14.56 15.39
N MET A 308 19.14 -14.85 14.44
CA MET A 308 18.01 -13.99 14.09
C MET A 308 16.98 -13.92 15.21
N LEU A 309 16.68 -15.04 15.87
CA LEU A 309 15.78 -15.06 17.00
C LEU A 309 16.33 -14.20 18.15
N LEU A 310 17.65 -14.28 18.40
CA LEU A 310 18.35 -13.50 19.40
C LEU A 310 18.30 -12.01 19.07
N LEU A 311 18.61 -11.61 17.85
CA LEU A 311 18.51 -10.23 17.38
C LEU A 311 17.08 -9.71 17.47
N ASN A 312 16.09 -10.50 17.07
CA ASN A 312 14.69 -10.13 17.15
C ASN A 312 14.24 -9.90 18.60
N SER A 313 14.62 -10.77 19.53
CA SER A 313 14.30 -10.64 20.96
C SER A 313 15.02 -9.50 21.67
N TRP A 314 16.07 -8.90 21.06
CA TRP A 314 16.74 -7.70 21.58
C TRP A 314 16.11 -6.40 21.07
N ILE A 315 15.43 -6.45 19.95
CA ILE A 315 14.88 -5.26 19.28
C ILE A 315 13.37 -5.09 19.55
N PHE A 316 12.66 -6.21 19.76
CA PHE A 316 11.24 -6.28 20.13
C PHE A 316 11.05 -6.86 21.53
#